data_137b77b781cba67698e699bd9bb54090
#
_entry.id   137b77b781cba67698e699bd9bb54090
#
_cell.length_a   1.000
_cell.length_b   1.000
_cell.length_c   1.000
_cell.angle_alpha   90.00
_cell.angle_beta   90.00
_cell.angle_gamma   90.00
#
_symmetry.space_group_name_H-M   'P 1'
#
loop_
_entity.id
_entity.type
_entity.pdbx_description
1 polymer ?
#
loop_
_entity_poly.entity_id
_entity_poly.type
_entity_poly.pdbx_seq_one_letter_code
_entity_poly.pdbx_strand_id
1 'polypeptide(L)'
;MTEENLTCNFCSKSRKDVTKMIVGATKVAICNECVKLCVEILEEDIVKSRKEKLVAGNKEILNPVIIKEHLDKHVIGQDYAKTVLSVAVSNHYKRITQPPLDFDLDKSNVIVLGPTGAGKTLMARTIAKYLDCLLYTSDAADE
;
A
#
# COMPACT_ATOMS: atom_id res chain seq x y z
N MET A 1 -42.08 -2.28 -8.72
CA MET A 1 -41.75 -3.02 -7.48
C MET A 1 -40.86 -2.08 -6.70
N THR A 2 -41.37 -1.59 -5.60
CA THR A 2 -40.86 -0.49 -4.79
C THR A 2 -39.50 -0.84 -4.17
N GLU A 3 -38.58 0.11 -4.18
CA GLU A 3 -37.22 0.04 -3.62
C GLU A 3 -37.17 -0.30 -2.11
N GLU A 4 -38.32 -0.39 -1.47
CA GLU A 4 -38.47 -0.55 -0.02
C GLU A 4 -38.22 -1.97 0.52
N ASN A 5 -38.17 -3.01 -0.32
CA ASN A 5 -37.98 -4.40 0.12
C ASN A 5 -36.65 -5.01 -0.32
N LEU A 6 -35.63 -4.18 -0.52
CA LEU A 6 -34.31 -4.65 -0.88
C LEU A 6 -33.58 -5.15 0.36
N THR A 7 -33.13 -6.41 0.34
CA THR A 7 -32.35 -7.04 1.40
C THR A 7 -30.94 -7.36 0.89
N CYS A 8 -29.95 -7.28 1.78
CA CYS A 8 -28.60 -7.68 1.46
C CYS A 8 -28.52 -9.20 1.27
N ASN A 9 -28.02 -9.66 0.13
CA ASN A 9 -27.88 -11.09 -0.16
C ASN A 9 -26.80 -11.80 0.67
N PHE A 10 -25.94 -11.03 1.37
CA PHE A 10 -24.87 -11.58 2.22
C PHE A 10 -25.31 -11.73 3.69
N CYS A 11 -25.93 -10.71 4.27
CA CYS A 11 -26.31 -10.70 5.69
C CYS A 11 -27.81 -10.61 5.95
N SER A 12 -28.64 -10.57 4.90
CA SER A 12 -30.11 -10.48 4.96
C SER A 12 -30.66 -9.22 5.64
N LYS A 13 -29.83 -8.23 5.99
CA LYS A 13 -30.28 -6.94 6.53
C LYS A 13 -31.07 -6.17 5.48
N SER A 14 -32.14 -5.50 5.91
CA SER A 14 -32.95 -4.68 5.02
C SER A 14 -32.29 -3.33 4.72
N ARG A 15 -32.73 -2.68 3.65
CA ARG A 15 -32.23 -1.33 3.29
C ARG A 15 -32.42 -0.31 4.43
N LYS A 16 -33.38 -0.51 5.31
CA LYS A 16 -33.67 0.40 6.44
C LYS A 16 -32.65 0.27 7.57
N ASP A 17 -31.98 -0.90 7.65
CA ASP A 17 -31.04 -1.23 8.74
C ASP A 17 -29.60 -0.90 8.36
N VAL A 18 -29.34 -0.39 7.15
CA VAL A 18 -27.98 -0.14 6.63
C VAL A 18 -27.87 1.26 6.02
N THR A 19 -26.71 1.85 6.11
CA THR A 19 -26.47 3.22 5.62
C THR A 19 -26.54 3.29 4.08
N LYS A 20 -26.05 2.26 3.39
CA LYS A 20 -26.02 2.22 1.92
C LYS A 20 -26.15 0.80 1.41
N MET A 21 -26.84 0.63 0.30
CA MET A 21 -26.98 -0.65 -0.38
C MET A 21 -26.60 -0.49 -1.86
N ILE A 22 -25.74 -1.36 -2.35
CA ILE A 22 -25.32 -1.41 -3.75
C ILE A 22 -26.10 -2.52 -4.42
N VAL A 23 -26.75 -2.20 -5.53
CA VAL A 23 -27.57 -3.14 -6.27
C VAL A 23 -26.88 -3.48 -7.59
N GLY A 24 -26.71 -4.76 -7.85
CA GLY A 24 -26.17 -5.28 -9.10
C GLY A 24 -27.24 -5.43 -10.20
N ALA A 25 -26.80 -5.76 -11.41
CA ALA A 25 -27.66 -5.87 -12.59
C ALA A 25 -28.77 -6.95 -12.48
N THR A 26 -28.56 -7.98 -11.66
CA THR A 26 -29.47 -9.13 -11.48
C THR A 26 -30.29 -9.06 -10.20
N LYS A 27 -30.58 -7.87 -9.67
CA LYS A 27 -31.27 -7.64 -8.39
C LYS A 27 -30.56 -8.20 -7.15
N VAL A 28 -29.30 -8.53 -7.27
CA VAL A 28 -28.46 -8.90 -6.13
C VAL A 28 -28.03 -7.62 -5.44
N ALA A 29 -28.18 -7.54 -4.13
CA ALA A 29 -27.81 -6.37 -3.34
C ALA A 29 -26.81 -6.71 -2.25
N ILE A 30 -25.86 -5.81 -1.98
CA ILE A 30 -24.89 -5.91 -0.90
C ILE A 30 -24.88 -4.62 -0.08
N CYS A 31 -24.85 -4.73 1.24
CA CYS A 31 -24.80 -3.56 2.11
C CYS A 31 -23.36 -3.08 2.34
N ASN A 32 -23.23 -1.83 2.77
CA ASN A 32 -21.93 -1.20 3.07
C ASN A 32 -21.13 -1.94 4.15
N GLU A 33 -21.76 -2.60 5.10
CA GLU A 33 -21.09 -3.40 6.12
C GLU A 33 -20.43 -4.65 5.53
N CYS A 34 -21.18 -5.38 4.68
CA CYS A 34 -20.66 -6.54 3.98
C CYS A 34 -19.55 -6.16 2.97
N VAL A 35 -19.66 -5.00 2.32
CA VAL A 35 -18.59 -4.48 1.46
C VAL A 35 -17.31 -4.23 2.27
N LYS A 36 -17.42 -3.61 3.45
CA LYS A 36 -16.24 -3.41 4.32
C LYS A 36 -15.59 -4.74 4.71
N LEU A 37 -16.38 -5.71 5.13
CA LEU A 37 -15.89 -7.05 5.46
C LEU A 37 -15.21 -7.72 4.27
N CYS A 38 -15.77 -7.61 3.07
CA CYS A 38 -15.15 -8.14 1.86
C CYS A 38 -13.81 -7.45 1.56
N VAL A 39 -13.73 -6.13 1.75
CA VAL A 39 -12.47 -5.38 1.56
C VAL A 39 -11.42 -5.84 2.55
N GLU A 40 -11.76 -5.96 3.84
CA GLU A 40 -10.83 -6.45 4.88
C GLU A 40 -10.28 -7.85 4.55
N ILE A 41 -11.14 -8.79 4.14
CA ILE A 41 -10.72 -10.14 3.74
C ILE A 41 -9.80 -10.10 2.51
N LEU A 42 -10.16 -9.31 1.50
CA LEU A 42 -9.36 -9.18 0.28
C LEU A 42 -8.02 -8.49 0.53
N GLU A 43 -7.98 -7.50 1.42
CA GLU A 43 -6.74 -6.85 1.82
C GLU A 43 -5.80 -7.82 2.55
N GLU A 44 -6.31 -8.67 3.44
CA GLU A 44 -5.51 -9.72 4.08
C GLU A 44 -4.90 -10.69 3.06
N ASP A 45 -5.67 -11.12 2.09
CA ASP A 45 -5.21 -12.03 1.03
C ASP A 45 -4.19 -11.35 0.09
N ILE A 46 -4.41 -10.08 -0.25
CA ILE A 46 -3.47 -9.28 -1.04
C ILE A 46 -2.15 -9.09 -0.28
N VAL A 47 -2.22 -8.79 1.01
CA VAL A 47 -1.03 -8.63 1.87
C VAL A 47 -0.29 -9.96 2.00
N LYS A 48 -0.99 -11.09 2.19
CA LYS A 48 -0.38 -12.43 2.22
C LYS A 48 0.29 -12.76 0.89
N SER A 49 -0.41 -12.59 -0.21
CA SER A 49 0.13 -12.88 -1.55
C SER A 49 1.31 -11.97 -1.91
N ARG A 50 1.31 -10.71 -1.48
CA ARG A 50 2.46 -9.82 -1.62
C ARG A 50 3.64 -10.24 -0.74
N LYS A 51 3.39 -10.63 0.52
CA LYS A 51 4.44 -11.18 1.39
C LYS A 51 5.06 -12.44 0.78
N GLU A 52 4.24 -13.36 0.29
CA GLU A 52 4.72 -14.59 -0.36
C GLU A 52 5.55 -14.29 -1.62
N LYS A 53 5.12 -13.35 -2.46
CA LYS A 53 5.89 -12.91 -3.63
C LYS A 53 7.20 -12.21 -3.24
N LEU A 54 7.21 -11.42 -2.19
CA LEU A 54 8.41 -10.75 -1.67
C LEU A 54 9.35 -11.73 -0.97
N VAL A 55 8.84 -12.77 -0.33
CA VAL A 55 9.64 -13.82 0.33
C VAL A 55 10.15 -14.85 -0.68
N ALA A 56 9.33 -15.24 -1.66
CA ALA A 56 9.67 -16.25 -2.66
C ALA A 56 10.47 -15.71 -3.84
N GLY A 57 10.34 -14.42 -4.15
CA GLY A 57 10.84 -13.83 -5.38
C GLY A 57 11.84 -12.70 -5.21
N ASN A 58 13.00 -12.91 -4.63
CA ASN A 58 14.15 -12.03 -4.70
C ASN A 58 14.53 -11.25 -3.44
N LYS A 59 15.27 -11.92 -2.57
CA LYS A 59 16.19 -11.24 -1.64
C LYS A 59 17.12 -10.23 -2.35
N GLU A 60 17.37 -10.41 -3.64
CA GLU A 60 18.16 -9.49 -4.46
C GLU A 60 17.47 -8.14 -4.69
N ILE A 61 16.15 -8.12 -4.94
CA ILE A 61 15.39 -6.87 -5.16
C ILE A 61 15.45 -5.97 -3.91
N LEU A 62 15.55 -6.55 -2.74
CA LEU A 62 15.63 -5.82 -1.47
C LEU A 62 17.06 -5.44 -1.08
N ASN A 63 18.05 -5.71 -1.91
CA ASN A 63 19.41 -5.30 -1.68
C ASN A 63 19.53 -3.76 -1.85
N PRO A 64 20.00 -3.02 -0.84
CA PRO A 64 20.09 -1.56 -0.92
C PRO A 64 20.97 -1.07 -2.06
N VAL A 65 21.98 -1.86 -2.48
CA VAL A 65 22.84 -1.53 -3.62
C VAL A 65 22.03 -1.51 -4.91
N ILE A 66 21.22 -2.54 -5.14
CA ILE A 66 20.37 -2.65 -6.34
C ILE A 66 19.30 -1.58 -6.37
N ILE A 67 18.69 -1.27 -5.22
CA ILE A 67 17.73 -0.15 -5.09
C ILE A 67 18.40 1.16 -5.46
N LYS A 68 19.63 1.40 -4.97
CA LYS A 68 20.40 2.59 -5.30
C LYS A 68 20.73 2.67 -6.78
N GLU A 69 21.21 1.59 -7.38
CA GLU A 69 21.49 1.52 -8.83
C GLU A 69 20.24 1.81 -9.67
N HIS A 70 19.09 1.33 -9.23
CA HIS A 70 17.81 1.67 -9.88
C HIS A 70 17.49 3.16 -9.77
N LEU A 71 17.71 3.76 -8.60
CA LEU A 71 17.54 5.21 -8.41
C LEU A 71 18.51 6.01 -9.26
N ASP A 72 19.76 5.57 -9.40
CA ASP A 72 20.80 6.24 -10.19
C ASP A 72 20.45 6.34 -11.68
N LYS A 73 19.64 5.41 -12.19
CA LYS A 73 19.12 5.46 -13.58
C LYS A 73 18.07 6.53 -13.81
N HIS A 74 17.38 6.98 -12.77
CA HIS A 74 16.23 7.88 -12.88
C HIS A 74 16.43 9.24 -12.23
N VAL A 75 17.34 9.32 -11.24
CA VAL A 75 17.60 10.53 -10.45
C VAL A 75 19.06 10.90 -10.55
N ILE A 76 19.35 12.06 -11.11
CA ILE A 76 20.72 12.58 -11.24
C ILE A 76 21.11 13.28 -9.95
N GLY A 77 22.32 12.99 -9.44
CA GLY A 77 22.83 13.56 -8.19
C GLY A 77 22.15 12.97 -6.96
N GLN A 78 22.24 13.68 -5.83
CA GLN A 78 21.62 13.28 -4.55
C GLN A 78 22.10 11.92 -4.01
N ASP A 79 23.37 11.56 -4.21
CA ASP A 79 23.90 10.23 -3.89
C ASP A 79 23.74 9.83 -2.43
N TYR A 80 23.93 10.78 -1.51
CA TYR A 80 23.72 10.54 -0.10
C TYR A 80 22.26 10.20 0.22
N ALA A 81 21.31 11.00 -0.28
CA ALA A 81 19.87 10.78 -0.07
C ALA A 81 19.42 9.45 -0.68
N LYS A 82 19.88 9.09 -1.88
CA LYS A 82 19.62 7.81 -2.54
C LYS A 82 20.12 6.64 -1.70
N THR A 83 21.34 6.74 -1.15
CA THR A 83 21.92 5.69 -0.30
C THR A 83 21.11 5.49 0.97
N VAL A 84 20.82 6.57 1.71
CA VAL A 84 20.03 6.49 2.95
C VAL A 84 18.64 5.92 2.69
N LEU A 85 17.98 6.38 1.65
CA LEU A 85 16.64 5.93 1.31
C LEU A 85 16.62 4.45 0.88
N SER A 86 17.62 4.00 0.11
CA SER A 86 17.78 2.60 -0.29
C SER A 86 17.96 1.67 0.91
N VAL A 87 18.77 2.07 1.88
CA VAL A 87 18.97 1.30 3.12
C VAL A 87 17.69 1.28 3.96
N ALA A 88 17.03 2.42 4.12
CA ALA A 88 15.80 2.51 4.90
C ALA A 88 14.69 1.62 4.33
N VAL A 89 14.51 1.65 3.01
CA VAL A 89 13.55 0.80 2.30
C VAL A 89 13.91 -0.68 2.45
N SER A 90 15.17 -1.05 2.25
CA SER A 90 15.64 -2.43 2.45
C SER A 90 15.35 -2.93 3.86
N ASN A 91 15.64 -2.13 4.89
CA ASN A 91 15.38 -2.48 6.28
C ASN A 91 13.88 -2.61 6.57
N HIS A 92 13.05 -1.71 6.02
CA HIS A 92 11.60 -1.79 6.15
C HIS A 92 11.05 -3.13 5.61
N TYR A 93 11.47 -3.53 4.41
CA TYR A 93 11.02 -4.78 3.82
C TYR A 93 11.58 -6.01 4.54
N LYS A 94 12.85 -6.00 4.95
CA LYS A 94 13.42 -7.08 5.79
C LYS A 94 12.58 -7.31 7.04
N ARG A 95 12.18 -6.23 7.72
CA ARG A 95 11.34 -6.34 8.91
C ARG A 95 9.96 -6.97 8.63
N ILE A 96 9.31 -6.60 7.51
CA ILE A 96 7.99 -7.15 7.14
C ILE A 96 8.09 -8.63 6.73
N THR A 97 9.20 -9.03 6.13
CA THR A 97 9.40 -10.38 5.59
C THR A 97 10.02 -11.35 6.58
N GLN A 98 10.59 -10.86 7.68
CA GLN A 98 11.13 -11.73 8.72
C GLN A 98 10.03 -12.42 9.53
N PRO A 99 10.26 -13.67 9.99
CA PRO A 99 9.39 -14.30 10.95
C PRO A 99 9.33 -13.46 12.25
N PRO A 100 8.29 -13.63 13.08
CA PRO A 100 8.21 -12.96 14.36
C PRO A 100 9.46 -13.27 15.19
N LEU A 101 10.12 -12.21 15.65
CA LEU A 101 11.29 -12.28 16.54
C LEU A 101 10.81 -12.13 17.99
N ASP A 102 11.62 -12.63 18.93
CA ASP A 102 11.33 -12.50 20.37
C ASP A 102 11.41 -11.05 20.89
N PHE A 103 11.80 -10.12 20.04
CA PHE A 103 11.87 -8.68 20.33
C PHE A 103 11.21 -7.85 19.23
N ASP A 104 10.62 -6.74 19.63
CA ASP A 104 9.95 -5.83 18.72
C ASP A 104 10.97 -4.90 18.04
N LEU A 105 10.94 -4.84 16.72
CA LEU A 105 11.76 -3.93 15.93
C LEU A 105 10.97 -2.65 15.67
N ASP A 106 11.44 -1.55 16.20
CA ASP A 106 10.83 -0.23 16.01
C ASP A 106 10.70 0.15 14.53
N LYS A 107 9.58 0.82 14.23
CA LYS A 107 9.33 1.39 12.90
C LYS A 107 10.19 2.63 12.73
N SER A 108 11.08 2.62 11.74
CA SER A 108 11.79 3.83 11.34
C SER A 108 10.99 4.61 10.29
N ASN A 109 10.72 5.87 10.56
CA ASN A 109 10.13 6.79 9.59
C ASN A 109 11.26 7.62 8.95
N VAL A 110 11.14 7.91 7.66
CA VAL A 110 12.11 8.72 6.91
C VAL A 110 11.45 10.02 6.51
N ILE A 111 12.09 11.13 6.86
CA ILE A 111 11.68 12.47 6.43
C ILE A 111 12.69 12.96 5.40
N VAL A 112 12.21 13.41 4.24
CA VAL A 112 13.04 13.97 3.17
C VAL A 112 12.72 15.45 3.05
N LEU A 113 13.70 16.31 3.39
CA LEU A 113 13.58 17.76 3.36
C LEU A 113 14.45 18.34 2.24
N GLY A 114 14.01 19.41 1.64
CA GLY A 114 14.75 20.12 0.60
C GLY A 114 13.86 21.05 -0.23
N PRO A 115 14.45 21.91 -1.05
CA PRO A 115 13.72 22.88 -1.87
C PRO A 115 12.82 22.16 -2.91
N THR A 116 11.83 22.89 -3.41
CA THR A 116 11.00 22.43 -4.52
C THR A 116 11.88 22.15 -5.74
N GLY A 117 11.58 21.07 -6.46
CA GLY A 117 12.38 20.67 -7.64
C GLY A 117 13.62 19.81 -7.31
N ALA A 118 13.97 19.59 -6.03
CA ALA A 118 15.13 18.79 -5.64
C ALA A 118 14.99 17.27 -5.89
N GLY A 119 13.90 16.80 -6.49
CA GLY A 119 13.69 15.39 -6.84
C GLY A 119 13.12 14.52 -5.72
N LYS A 120 12.67 15.08 -4.61
CA LYS A 120 12.11 14.32 -3.47
C LYS A 120 10.99 13.35 -3.87
N THR A 121 9.97 13.88 -4.52
CA THR A 121 8.82 13.09 -5.00
C THR A 121 9.22 12.12 -6.11
N LEU A 122 10.18 12.49 -6.95
CA LEU A 122 10.70 11.62 -8.01
C LEU A 122 11.36 10.37 -7.41
N MET A 123 12.22 10.52 -6.38
CA MET A 123 12.83 9.40 -5.67
C MET A 123 11.76 8.48 -5.07
N ALA A 124 10.76 9.03 -4.37
CA ALA A 124 9.68 8.25 -3.78
C ALA A 124 8.87 7.49 -4.83
N ARG A 125 8.49 8.15 -5.94
CA ARG A 125 7.77 7.51 -7.06
C ARG A 125 8.60 6.42 -7.74
N THR A 126 9.88 6.63 -7.91
CA THR A 126 10.79 5.65 -8.53
C THR A 126 10.89 4.38 -7.67
N ILE A 127 11.03 4.53 -6.35
CA ILE A 127 11.02 3.39 -5.41
C ILE A 127 9.67 2.69 -5.40
N ALA A 128 8.57 3.44 -5.32
CA ALA A 128 7.23 2.87 -5.31
C ALA A 128 6.97 2.04 -6.58
N LYS A 129 7.39 2.54 -7.74
CA LYS A 129 7.29 1.82 -9.00
C LYS A 129 8.19 0.58 -9.04
N TYR A 130 9.40 0.67 -8.51
CA TYR A 130 10.35 -0.45 -8.45
C TYR A 130 9.84 -1.60 -7.55
N LEU A 131 9.19 -1.26 -6.45
CA LEU A 131 8.67 -2.21 -5.48
C LEU A 131 7.20 -2.60 -5.73
N ASP A 132 6.61 -2.09 -6.82
CA ASP A 132 5.20 -2.28 -7.16
C ASP A 132 4.26 -1.98 -5.98
N CYS A 133 4.49 -0.84 -5.32
CA CYS A 133 3.69 -0.40 -4.20
C CYS A 133 2.99 0.94 -4.47
N LEU A 134 1.88 1.17 -3.75
CA LEU A 134 1.13 2.41 -3.86
C LEU A 134 1.86 3.55 -3.13
N LEU A 135 1.99 4.68 -3.80
CA LEU A 135 2.43 5.94 -3.21
C LEU A 135 1.22 6.87 -3.09
N TYR A 136 0.89 7.24 -1.87
CA TYR A 136 -0.10 8.27 -1.62
C TYR A 136 0.61 9.62 -1.53
N THR A 137 0.25 10.53 -2.42
CA THR A 137 0.64 11.93 -2.33
C THR A 137 -0.58 12.71 -1.86
N SER A 138 -0.54 13.30 -0.67
CA SER A 138 -1.45 14.37 -0.34
C SER A 138 -0.85 15.64 -0.94
N ASP A 139 -1.50 16.22 -1.93
CA ASP A 139 -1.26 17.61 -2.26
C ASP A 139 -1.72 18.38 -1.02
N ALA A 140 -0.77 18.83 -0.19
CA ALA A 140 -1.06 19.90 0.74
C ALA A 140 -1.45 21.07 -0.14
N ALA A 141 -2.76 21.31 -0.21
CA ALA A 141 -3.28 22.49 -0.86
C ALA A 141 -2.59 23.69 -0.24
N ASP A 142 -2.07 24.52 -1.10
CA ASP A 142 -1.53 25.83 -0.78
C ASP A 142 -2.55 26.59 0.08
N GLU A 143 -2.16 26.94 1.31
CA GLU A 143 -2.63 28.11 2.01
C GLU A 143 -1.48 29.08 2.18
#